data_d8f4ee58638493b5d9dd5fde117d24ca
#
_entry.id   d8f4ee58638493b5d9dd5fde117d24ca
#
_cell.length_a   1.000
_cell.length_b   1.000
_cell.length_c   1.000
_cell.angle_alpha   90.00
_cell.angle_beta   90.00
_cell.angle_gamma   90.00
#
_symmetry.space_group_name_H-M   'P 1'
#
loop_
_entity.id
_entity.type
_entity.pdbx_description
1 polymer ?
#
loop_
_entity_poly.entity_id
_entity_poly.type
_entity_poly.pdbx_seq_one_letter_code
_entity_poly.pdbx_strand_id
1 'polypeptide(L)'
;EDGIRHSSTSRGLGDVYKRQVVSFGNFLNSYQGPLMNKEISELDKLLNNEESGYSVLLGGAKISDKLGIIDKLLPKVEHLMIGGGMCFTFLKAMDYEIGKSLVENSFISKAKDLINSKYGKKIVLPTDFGVTESIESNIRHEININHFSNNQIGIDIGPDTITKFSEIIYSSKNLFWNGPMGIFELDQFSHGTKAITQAIAKADGYTSVGGGDSVSAINKFSNLDNFNHVSTGGGASLEYLDGKNLPGVNIHKPLII
;
A
#
# COMPACT_ATOMS: atom_id res chain seq x y z
N GLU A 1 27.88 -17.71 -19.39
CA GLU A 1 26.50 -18.08 -19.71
C GLU A 1 25.75 -18.38 -18.41
N ASP A 2 25.62 -17.38 -17.56
CA ASP A 2 24.66 -17.48 -16.44
C ASP A 2 23.29 -17.10 -16.97
N GLY A 3 22.50 -18.15 -17.22
CA GLY A 3 21.16 -18.06 -17.73
C GLY A 3 20.33 -17.10 -16.86
N ILE A 4 19.56 -16.26 -17.52
CA ILE A 4 18.51 -15.44 -16.94
C ILE A 4 17.60 -16.39 -16.15
N ARG A 5 17.83 -16.50 -14.86
CA ARG A 5 16.90 -17.20 -13.97
C ARG A 5 15.63 -16.35 -13.94
N HIS A 6 14.57 -16.89 -14.45
CA HIS A 6 13.23 -16.39 -14.19
C HIS A 6 12.93 -16.52 -12.69
N SER A 7 13.44 -15.60 -11.93
CA SER A 7 12.95 -15.36 -10.59
C SER A 7 11.68 -14.51 -10.75
N SER A 8 10.61 -14.94 -10.16
CA SER A 8 9.36 -14.20 -10.05
C SER A 8 9.49 -12.86 -9.29
N THR A 9 10.71 -12.50 -8.96
CA THR A 9 11.11 -11.24 -8.40
C THR A 9 11.91 -10.50 -9.46
N SER A 10 11.51 -9.29 -9.80
CA SER A 10 12.18 -8.33 -10.69
C SER A 10 13.66 -8.02 -10.34
N ARG A 11 14.21 -8.68 -9.33
CA ARG A 11 15.58 -8.48 -8.82
C ARG A 11 16.67 -8.78 -9.86
N GLY A 12 16.54 -9.83 -10.65
CA GLY A 12 17.55 -10.20 -11.65
C GLY A 12 17.63 -9.19 -12.80
N LEU A 13 16.49 -8.73 -13.30
CA LEU A 13 16.42 -7.66 -14.31
C LEU A 13 16.90 -6.32 -13.71
N GLY A 14 16.53 -6.00 -12.47
CA GLY A 14 16.98 -4.81 -11.77
C GLY A 14 18.50 -4.72 -11.65
N ASP A 15 19.20 -5.82 -11.40
CA ASP A 15 20.66 -5.82 -11.29
C ASP A 15 21.35 -5.64 -12.66
N VAL A 16 20.79 -6.18 -13.74
CA VAL A 16 21.32 -5.96 -15.11
C VAL A 16 21.08 -4.51 -15.53
N TYR A 17 19.90 -3.96 -15.32
CA TYR A 17 19.59 -2.55 -15.60
C TYR A 17 20.39 -1.60 -14.72
N LYS A 18 20.64 -1.93 -13.46
CA LYS A 18 21.46 -1.14 -12.55
C LYS A 18 22.88 -0.98 -13.08
N ARG A 19 23.52 -2.05 -13.57
CA ARG A 19 24.84 -1.96 -14.19
C ARG A 19 24.84 -1.10 -15.44
N GLN A 20 23.89 -1.29 -16.34
CA GLN A 20 23.81 -0.53 -17.59
C GLN A 20 23.51 0.95 -17.34
N VAL A 21 22.49 1.26 -16.56
CA VAL A 21 22.05 2.64 -16.31
C VAL A 21 23.06 3.42 -15.50
N VAL A 22 23.57 2.87 -14.39
CA VAL A 22 24.49 3.57 -13.50
C VAL A 22 25.87 3.75 -14.16
N SER A 23 26.37 2.71 -14.84
CA SER A 23 27.70 2.83 -15.48
C SER A 23 27.72 3.88 -16.59
N PHE A 24 26.69 3.93 -17.44
CA PHE A 24 26.61 4.97 -18.49
C PHE A 24 26.46 6.39 -17.91
N GLY A 25 25.67 6.54 -16.87
CA GLY A 25 25.47 7.84 -16.22
C GLY A 25 26.72 8.41 -15.57
N ASN A 26 27.72 7.58 -15.25
CA ASN A 26 29.01 8.05 -14.75
C ASN A 26 29.92 8.65 -15.85
N PHE A 27 29.70 8.30 -17.12
CA PHE A 27 30.52 8.74 -18.24
C PHE A 27 29.81 9.78 -19.13
N LEU A 28 28.49 9.79 -19.13
CA LEU A 28 27.69 10.66 -19.97
C LEU A 28 26.72 11.50 -19.14
N ASN A 29 26.48 12.74 -19.55
CA ASN A 29 25.39 13.50 -18.98
C ASN A 29 24.07 12.81 -19.34
N SER A 30 23.37 12.35 -18.33
CA SER A 30 22.08 11.68 -18.47
C SER A 30 20.99 12.47 -17.76
N TYR A 31 19.80 12.48 -18.35
CA TYR A 31 18.66 13.24 -17.87
C TYR A 31 17.44 12.32 -17.69
N GLN A 32 16.60 12.68 -16.73
CA GLN A 32 15.33 11.98 -16.52
C GLN A 32 14.40 12.25 -17.69
N GLY A 33 13.76 11.21 -18.20
CA GLY A 33 12.70 11.38 -19.21
C GLY A 33 11.41 11.95 -18.58
N PRO A 34 10.45 12.44 -19.42
CA PRO A 34 9.24 13.09 -18.93
C PRO A 34 8.41 12.20 -17.97
N LEU A 35 8.31 10.90 -18.23
CA LEU A 35 7.60 9.96 -17.37
C LEU A 35 8.28 9.86 -16.00
N MET A 36 9.58 9.70 -15.96
CA MET A 36 10.35 9.61 -14.72
C MET A 36 10.25 10.89 -13.90
N ASN A 37 10.35 12.06 -14.56
CA ASN A 37 10.14 13.35 -13.90
C ASN A 37 8.75 13.48 -13.29
N LYS A 38 7.71 13.05 -14.02
CA LYS A 38 6.34 13.04 -13.50
C LYS A 38 6.21 12.13 -12.28
N GLU A 39 6.72 10.90 -12.36
CA GLU A 39 6.69 9.95 -11.23
C GLU A 39 7.37 10.51 -9.99
N ILE A 40 8.60 11.03 -10.13
CA ILE A 40 9.34 11.62 -9.02
C ILE A 40 8.60 12.83 -8.44
N SER A 41 8.10 13.72 -9.29
CA SER A 41 7.32 14.88 -8.85
C SER A 41 6.07 14.49 -8.04
N GLU A 42 5.35 13.44 -8.46
CA GLU A 42 4.18 12.96 -7.74
C GLU A 42 4.55 12.32 -6.39
N LEU A 43 5.64 11.54 -6.36
CA LEU A 43 6.13 10.94 -5.12
C LEU A 43 6.66 12.00 -4.14
N ASP A 44 7.33 13.04 -4.64
CA ASP A 44 7.80 14.16 -3.84
C ASP A 44 6.64 14.97 -3.23
N LYS A 45 5.54 15.15 -3.98
CA LYS A 45 4.32 15.76 -3.43
C LYS A 45 3.76 14.96 -2.24
N LEU A 46 3.77 13.62 -2.31
CA LEU A 46 3.33 12.77 -1.20
C LEU A 46 4.26 12.91 0.02
N LEU A 47 5.58 12.96 -0.21
CA LEU A 47 6.57 13.09 0.87
C LEU A 47 6.57 14.47 1.52
N ASN A 48 6.28 15.52 0.76
CA ASN A 48 6.36 16.91 1.20
C ASN A 48 4.99 17.54 1.46
N ASN A 49 3.92 16.75 1.44
CA ASN A 49 2.57 17.25 1.69
C ASN A 49 2.43 17.66 3.16
N GLU A 50 2.15 18.94 3.39
CA GLU A 50 1.86 19.53 4.69
C GLU A 50 0.43 20.06 4.76
N GLU A 51 -0.37 19.83 3.71
CA GLU A 51 -1.75 20.31 3.64
C GLU A 51 -2.68 19.48 4.55
N SER A 52 -3.65 20.13 5.15
CA SER A 52 -4.73 19.44 5.87
C SER A 52 -5.55 18.58 4.92
N GLY A 53 -6.05 17.44 5.41
CA GLY A 53 -6.85 16.50 4.61
C GLY A 53 -6.00 15.53 3.78
N TYR A 54 -4.71 15.33 4.13
CA TYR A 54 -3.89 14.28 3.55
C TYR A 54 -4.09 12.96 4.29
N SER A 55 -4.56 11.96 3.59
CA SER A 55 -4.77 10.60 4.11
C SER A 55 -3.98 9.57 3.31
N VAL A 56 -3.61 8.48 3.97
CA VAL A 56 -2.93 7.36 3.35
C VAL A 56 -3.68 6.07 3.66
N LEU A 57 -3.88 5.24 2.65
CA LEU A 57 -4.45 3.90 2.77
C LEU A 57 -3.40 2.87 2.36
N LEU A 58 -3.00 2.04 3.30
CA LEU A 58 -2.06 0.95 3.10
C LEU A 58 -2.74 -0.39 3.31
N GLY A 59 -2.56 -1.26 2.35
CA GLY A 59 -3.01 -2.65 2.42
C GLY A 59 -1.92 -3.62 1.99
N GLY A 60 -2.33 -4.84 1.63
CA GLY A 60 -1.41 -5.91 1.27
C GLY A 60 -1.07 -6.84 2.43
N ALA A 61 -0.16 -7.79 2.20
CA ALA A 61 0.05 -8.92 3.11
C ALA A 61 0.93 -8.58 4.31
N LYS A 62 2.02 -7.80 4.11
CA LYS A 62 3.12 -7.69 5.08
C LYS A 62 3.37 -6.26 5.53
N ILE A 63 3.49 -6.06 6.85
CA ILE A 63 3.91 -4.80 7.44
C ILE A 63 5.38 -4.49 7.12
N SER A 64 6.24 -5.50 7.05
CA SER A 64 7.67 -5.35 6.75
C SER A 64 7.92 -4.58 5.45
N ASP A 65 7.07 -4.75 4.45
CA ASP A 65 7.20 -4.10 3.15
C ASP A 65 6.79 -2.61 3.17
N LYS A 66 6.12 -2.17 4.23
CA LYS A 66 5.51 -0.84 4.35
C LYS A 66 6.08 0.01 5.49
N LEU A 67 6.90 -0.57 6.37
CA LEU A 67 7.37 0.13 7.58
C LEU A 67 8.04 1.47 7.29
N GLY A 68 8.92 1.53 6.30
CA GLY A 68 9.61 2.77 5.96
C GLY A 68 8.64 3.87 5.49
N ILE A 69 7.62 3.49 4.73
CA ILE A 69 6.56 4.41 4.30
C ILE A 69 5.74 4.87 5.52
N ILE A 70 5.36 3.95 6.40
CA ILE A 70 4.61 4.27 7.62
C ILE A 70 5.40 5.24 8.48
N ASP A 71 6.67 4.96 8.76
CA ASP A 71 7.53 5.82 9.59
C ASP A 71 7.66 7.25 9.01
N LYS A 72 7.64 7.41 7.69
CA LYS A 72 7.77 8.72 7.02
C LYS A 72 6.46 9.47 6.87
N LEU A 73 5.38 8.78 6.56
CA LEU A 73 4.10 9.43 6.26
C LEU A 73 3.24 9.63 7.51
N LEU A 74 3.30 8.74 8.50
CA LEU A 74 2.48 8.84 9.72
C LEU A 74 2.58 10.20 10.44
N PRO A 75 3.74 10.87 10.55
CA PRO A 75 3.80 12.22 11.12
C PRO A 75 3.01 13.27 10.32
N LYS A 76 2.91 13.11 9.00
CA LYS A 76 2.41 14.12 8.05
C LYS A 76 0.93 13.98 7.73
N VAL A 77 0.40 12.76 7.77
CA VAL A 77 -0.99 12.48 7.41
C VAL A 77 -1.96 12.88 8.51
N GLU A 78 -3.20 13.11 8.14
CA GLU A 78 -4.32 13.23 9.07
C GLU A 78 -4.83 11.83 9.48
N HIS A 79 -4.96 10.93 8.50
CA HIS A 79 -5.34 9.54 8.73
C HIS A 79 -4.41 8.58 7.99
N LEU A 80 -3.96 7.53 8.70
CA LEU A 80 -3.30 6.37 8.13
C LEU A 80 -4.21 5.16 8.29
N MET A 81 -4.95 4.84 7.25
CA MET A 81 -5.80 3.64 7.20
C MET A 81 -4.96 2.43 6.86
N ILE A 82 -5.09 1.35 7.62
CA ILE A 82 -4.34 0.12 7.43
C ILE A 82 -5.32 -1.04 7.26
N GLY A 83 -5.27 -1.69 6.10
CA GLY A 83 -6.08 -2.88 5.77
C GLY A 83 -5.21 -4.05 5.31
N GLY A 84 -5.84 -5.03 4.65
CA GLY A 84 -5.16 -6.23 4.18
C GLY A 84 -4.56 -7.08 5.29
N GLY A 85 -3.77 -8.09 4.93
CA GLY A 85 -3.14 -8.99 5.89
C GLY A 85 -2.25 -8.31 6.92
N MET A 86 -1.62 -7.19 6.55
CA MET A 86 -0.73 -6.46 7.45
C MET A 86 -1.45 -5.87 8.68
N CYS A 87 -2.75 -5.61 8.63
CA CYS A 87 -3.51 -5.06 9.76
C CYS A 87 -3.55 -6.03 10.94
N PHE A 88 -3.49 -7.34 10.69
CA PHE A 88 -3.50 -8.35 11.77
C PHE A 88 -2.26 -8.29 12.67
N THR A 89 -1.11 -7.84 12.15
CA THR A 89 0.07 -7.60 12.99
C THR A 89 -0.17 -6.44 13.98
N PHE A 90 -0.86 -5.38 13.56
CA PHE A 90 -1.27 -4.29 14.44
C PHE A 90 -2.32 -4.75 15.47
N LEU A 91 -3.32 -5.50 15.03
CA LEU A 91 -4.36 -6.03 15.92
C LEU A 91 -3.78 -6.98 16.97
N LYS A 92 -2.83 -7.84 16.57
CA LYS A 92 -2.11 -8.70 17.52
C LYS A 92 -1.27 -7.90 18.52
N ALA A 93 -0.67 -6.79 18.09
CA ALA A 93 0.04 -5.86 18.97
C ALA A 93 -0.89 -5.17 20.00
N MET A 94 -2.19 -5.12 19.72
CA MET A 94 -3.26 -4.62 20.61
C MET A 94 -3.94 -5.74 21.41
N ASP A 95 -3.36 -6.95 21.39
CA ASP A 95 -3.83 -8.15 22.13
C ASP A 95 -5.18 -8.69 21.64
N TYR A 96 -5.62 -8.35 20.41
CA TYR A 96 -6.81 -8.97 19.81
C TYR A 96 -6.54 -10.41 19.38
N GLU A 97 -7.58 -11.27 19.48
CA GLU A 97 -7.57 -12.58 18.84
C GLU A 97 -7.78 -12.41 17.32
N ILE A 98 -6.94 -13.06 16.54
CA ILE A 98 -6.92 -12.94 15.06
C ILE A 98 -7.02 -14.29 14.35
N GLY A 99 -7.29 -15.36 15.10
CA GLY A 99 -7.37 -16.73 14.59
C GLY A 99 -6.09 -17.18 13.87
N LYS A 100 -6.26 -17.73 12.67
CA LYS A 100 -5.17 -18.14 11.76
C LYS A 100 -4.79 -17.06 10.73
N SER A 101 -5.20 -15.80 10.94
CA SER A 101 -4.90 -14.71 10.04
C SER A 101 -3.39 -14.46 9.94
N LEU A 102 -2.96 -13.88 8.83
CA LEU A 102 -1.56 -13.61 8.57
C LEU A 102 -0.99 -12.64 9.62
N VAL A 103 0.14 -13.00 10.23
CA VAL A 103 0.82 -12.15 11.21
C VAL A 103 2.34 -12.24 11.04
N GLU A 104 3.01 -11.12 11.12
CA GLU A 104 4.48 -11.06 11.17
C GLU A 104 4.94 -10.87 12.61
N ASN A 105 5.19 -11.98 13.32
CA ASN A 105 5.51 -11.99 14.75
C ASN A 105 6.72 -11.10 15.11
N SER A 106 7.73 -11.03 14.25
CA SER A 106 8.91 -10.18 14.43
C SER A 106 8.62 -8.68 14.42
N PHE A 107 7.45 -8.27 13.91
CA PHE A 107 7.05 -6.88 13.80
C PHE A 107 5.96 -6.44 14.79
N ILE A 108 5.49 -7.33 15.67
CA ILE A 108 4.48 -6.99 16.70
C ILE A 108 4.96 -5.86 17.62
N SER A 109 6.23 -5.92 18.08
CA SER A 109 6.79 -4.86 18.90
C SER A 109 6.82 -3.51 18.17
N LYS A 110 7.24 -3.50 16.89
CA LYS A 110 7.27 -2.27 16.09
C LYS A 110 5.85 -1.73 15.85
N ALA A 111 4.86 -2.59 15.58
CA ALA A 111 3.48 -2.18 15.47
C ALA A 111 2.95 -1.55 16.77
N LYS A 112 3.30 -2.13 17.91
CA LYS A 112 2.95 -1.59 19.24
C LYS A 112 3.58 -0.22 19.48
N ASP A 113 4.84 -0.02 19.09
CA ASP A 113 5.53 1.27 19.20
C ASP A 113 4.84 2.34 18.32
N LEU A 114 4.42 1.99 17.12
CA LEU A 114 3.69 2.90 16.22
C LEU A 114 2.33 3.31 16.82
N ILE A 115 1.56 2.35 17.34
CA ILE A 115 0.25 2.60 17.98
C ILE A 115 0.42 3.52 19.21
N ASN A 116 1.45 3.28 20.04
CA ASN A 116 1.69 4.04 21.25
C ASN A 116 2.46 5.35 21.01
N SER A 117 2.88 5.62 19.78
CA SER A 117 3.56 6.86 19.44
C SER A 117 2.62 8.06 19.56
N LYS A 118 3.18 9.27 19.61
CA LYS A 118 2.38 10.52 19.59
C LYS A 118 1.46 10.65 18.37
N TYR A 119 1.73 9.89 17.33
CA TYR A 119 0.94 9.85 16.09
C TYR A 119 -0.02 8.65 16.00
N GLY A 120 -0.02 7.75 16.99
CA GLY A 120 -0.82 6.52 16.95
C GLY A 120 -2.31 6.74 16.77
N LYS A 121 -2.84 7.88 17.26
CA LYS A 121 -4.26 8.27 17.05
C LYS A 121 -4.64 8.48 15.60
N LYS A 122 -3.68 8.69 14.70
CA LYS A 122 -3.89 8.83 13.26
C LYS A 122 -4.03 7.48 12.56
N ILE A 123 -3.62 6.39 13.21
CA ILE A 123 -3.74 5.04 12.67
C ILE A 123 -5.18 4.57 12.80
N VAL A 124 -5.79 4.22 11.68
CA VAL A 124 -7.17 3.73 11.60
C VAL A 124 -7.13 2.26 11.18
N LEU A 125 -7.50 1.38 12.10
CA LEU A 125 -7.55 -0.06 11.87
C LEU A 125 -8.99 -0.52 11.61
N PRO A 126 -9.16 -1.68 10.92
CA PRO A 126 -10.44 -2.33 10.75
C PRO A 126 -11.05 -2.76 12.09
N THR A 127 -12.37 -2.69 12.17
CA THR A 127 -13.17 -3.08 13.33
C THR A 127 -13.99 -4.34 13.07
N ASP A 128 -14.13 -4.72 11.81
CA ASP A 128 -14.83 -5.91 11.35
C ASP A 128 -14.16 -6.49 10.10
N PHE A 129 -14.42 -7.75 9.84
CA PHE A 129 -13.72 -8.53 8.83
C PHE A 129 -14.64 -9.51 8.11
N GLY A 130 -14.38 -9.71 6.82
CA GLY A 130 -14.74 -10.95 6.16
C GLY A 130 -13.77 -12.05 6.58
N VAL A 131 -14.29 -13.20 7.03
CA VAL A 131 -13.48 -14.33 7.48
C VAL A 131 -13.93 -15.63 6.82
N THR A 132 -13.02 -16.61 6.78
CA THR A 132 -13.29 -17.98 6.37
C THR A 132 -12.54 -18.97 7.25
N GLU A 133 -12.92 -20.22 7.27
CA GLU A 133 -12.14 -21.30 7.91
C GLU A 133 -11.12 -21.90 6.94
N SER A 134 -11.41 -21.85 5.62
CA SER A 134 -10.51 -22.26 4.54
C SER A 134 -10.73 -21.39 3.31
N ILE A 135 -9.64 -20.99 2.67
CA ILE A 135 -9.68 -20.21 1.42
C ILE A 135 -10.33 -21.02 0.28
N GLU A 136 -10.19 -22.33 0.32
CA GLU A 136 -10.78 -23.23 -0.69
C GLU A 136 -12.30 -23.41 -0.52
N SER A 137 -12.85 -23.12 0.66
CA SER A 137 -14.28 -23.32 0.94
C SER A 137 -15.20 -22.35 0.19
N ASN A 138 -14.67 -21.25 -0.32
CA ASN A 138 -15.42 -20.14 -0.94
C ASN A 138 -16.51 -19.53 -0.02
N ILE A 139 -16.46 -19.81 1.27
CA ILE A 139 -17.43 -19.32 2.26
C ILE A 139 -16.83 -18.09 2.96
N ARG A 140 -17.60 -17.02 3.00
CA ARG A 140 -17.27 -15.78 3.72
C ARG A 140 -18.32 -15.54 4.80
N HIS A 141 -17.87 -15.21 6.00
CA HIS A 141 -18.70 -14.71 7.10
C HIS A 141 -18.20 -13.31 7.50
N GLU A 142 -19.12 -12.46 7.96
CA GLU A 142 -18.76 -11.15 8.52
C GLU A 142 -18.73 -11.25 10.05
N ILE A 143 -17.64 -10.75 10.63
CA ILE A 143 -17.47 -10.73 12.08
C ILE A 143 -16.89 -9.41 12.56
N ASN A 144 -17.25 -9.01 13.78
CA ASN A 144 -16.53 -7.95 14.50
C ASN A 144 -15.20 -8.49 15.05
N ILE A 145 -14.19 -7.63 15.19
CA ILE A 145 -12.85 -8.00 15.68
C ILE A 145 -12.90 -8.74 17.03
N ASN A 146 -13.85 -8.41 17.90
CA ASN A 146 -14.00 -9.05 19.20
C ASN A 146 -14.53 -10.48 19.16
N HIS A 147 -14.93 -10.97 17.99
CA HIS A 147 -15.58 -12.27 17.82
C HIS A 147 -14.76 -13.24 16.95
N PHE A 148 -13.47 -12.97 16.76
CA PHE A 148 -12.59 -13.88 16.03
C PHE A 148 -12.47 -15.24 16.75
N SER A 149 -12.63 -16.33 16.01
CA SER A 149 -12.39 -17.68 16.48
C SER A 149 -11.03 -18.21 16.03
N ASN A 150 -10.45 -19.14 16.81
CA ASN A 150 -9.10 -19.67 16.57
C ASN A 150 -8.91 -20.37 15.22
N ASN A 151 -9.98 -20.84 14.56
CA ASN A 151 -9.94 -21.51 13.27
C ASN A 151 -10.18 -20.57 12.08
N GLN A 152 -10.57 -19.32 12.31
CA GLN A 152 -10.89 -18.36 11.27
C GLN A 152 -9.64 -17.65 10.71
N ILE A 153 -9.73 -17.31 9.44
CA ILE A 153 -8.74 -16.54 8.69
C ILE A 153 -9.42 -15.25 8.23
N GLY A 154 -8.89 -14.09 8.58
CA GLY A 154 -9.33 -12.82 8.01
C GLY A 154 -8.87 -12.69 6.57
N ILE A 155 -9.83 -12.48 5.68
CA ILE A 155 -9.62 -12.48 4.22
C ILE A 155 -9.86 -11.13 3.58
N ASP A 156 -10.58 -10.24 4.26
CA ASP A 156 -10.93 -8.91 3.77
C ASP A 156 -11.42 -8.04 4.93
N ILE A 157 -11.58 -6.74 4.71
CA ILE A 157 -12.27 -5.86 5.66
C ILE A 157 -13.78 -6.05 5.59
N GLY A 158 -14.49 -5.80 6.71
CA GLY A 158 -15.93 -5.91 6.81
C GLY A 158 -16.69 -4.63 6.46
N PRO A 159 -18.03 -4.65 6.47
CA PRO A 159 -18.88 -3.55 6.03
C PRO A 159 -18.76 -2.27 6.87
N ASP A 160 -18.57 -2.38 8.20
CA ASP A 160 -18.42 -1.21 9.07
C ASP A 160 -17.09 -0.52 8.78
N THR A 161 -16.02 -1.29 8.55
CA THR A 161 -14.71 -0.79 8.15
C THR A 161 -14.77 -0.13 6.77
N ILE A 162 -15.48 -0.74 5.81
CA ILE A 162 -15.68 -0.16 4.48
C ILE A 162 -16.34 1.22 4.60
N THR A 163 -17.38 1.33 5.41
CA THR A 163 -18.09 2.59 5.65
C THR A 163 -17.14 3.64 6.23
N LYS A 164 -16.47 3.31 7.32
CA LYS A 164 -15.51 4.19 8.01
C LYS A 164 -14.38 4.66 7.10
N PHE A 165 -13.76 3.75 6.33
CA PHE A 165 -12.68 4.10 5.41
C PHE A 165 -13.21 4.96 4.26
N SER A 166 -14.40 4.67 3.74
CA SER A 166 -15.03 5.48 2.69
C SER A 166 -15.31 6.91 3.14
N GLU A 167 -15.77 7.12 4.36
CA GLU A 167 -15.98 8.46 4.95
C GLU A 167 -14.66 9.26 4.99
N ILE A 168 -13.56 8.63 5.42
CA ILE A 168 -12.22 9.25 5.42
C ILE A 168 -11.78 9.55 3.99
N ILE A 169 -11.97 8.61 3.05
CA ILE A 169 -11.62 8.78 1.64
C ILE A 169 -12.34 10.00 1.05
N TYR A 170 -13.66 10.11 1.26
CA TYR A 170 -14.45 11.22 0.72
C TYR A 170 -14.14 12.59 1.37
N SER A 171 -13.67 12.60 2.60
CA SER A 171 -13.25 13.84 3.28
C SER A 171 -11.81 14.23 2.97
N SER A 172 -11.02 13.36 2.35
CA SER A 172 -9.60 13.60 2.06
C SER A 172 -9.43 14.53 0.86
N LYS A 173 -8.58 15.54 0.99
CA LYS A 173 -8.17 16.40 -0.13
C LYS A 173 -7.07 15.75 -0.97
N ASN A 174 -6.19 15.00 -0.32
CA ASN A 174 -5.14 14.23 -0.94
C ASN A 174 -5.16 12.82 -0.36
N LEU A 175 -5.18 11.80 -1.22
CA LEU A 175 -5.18 10.41 -0.82
C LEU A 175 -4.08 9.64 -1.56
N PHE A 176 -3.26 8.93 -0.81
CA PHE A 176 -2.37 7.90 -1.37
C PHE A 176 -2.85 6.51 -1.01
N TRP A 177 -3.04 5.66 -2.01
CA TRP A 177 -3.43 4.25 -1.83
C TRP A 177 -2.36 3.29 -2.32
N ASN A 178 -2.00 2.31 -1.48
CA ASN A 178 -1.07 1.24 -1.86
C ASN A 178 -1.44 -0.10 -1.21
N GLY A 179 -1.85 -1.05 -2.01
CA GLY A 179 -2.17 -2.43 -1.63
C GLY A 179 -3.67 -2.68 -1.37
N PRO A 180 -4.15 -3.90 -1.67
CA PRO A 180 -5.54 -4.29 -1.49
C PRO A 180 -5.92 -4.47 -0.01
N MET A 181 -7.23 -4.45 0.25
CA MET A 181 -7.79 -4.59 1.61
C MET A 181 -7.97 -6.05 2.04
N GLY A 182 -7.80 -6.99 1.13
CA GLY A 182 -7.96 -8.44 1.35
C GLY A 182 -7.60 -9.24 0.12
N ILE A 183 -8.03 -10.50 0.06
CA ILE A 183 -7.85 -11.42 -1.06
C ILE A 183 -8.86 -11.05 -2.15
N PHE A 184 -8.51 -10.10 -3.01
CA PHE A 184 -9.41 -9.56 -4.04
C PHE A 184 -9.43 -10.38 -5.33
N GLU A 185 -8.53 -11.32 -5.50
CA GLU A 185 -8.43 -12.21 -6.66
C GLU A 185 -9.66 -13.11 -6.77
N LEU A 186 -10.19 -13.55 -5.63
CA LEU A 186 -11.40 -14.35 -5.51
C LEU A 186 -12.62 -13.44 -5.30
N ASP A 187 -13.61 -13.52 -6.19
CA ASP A 187 -14.75 -12.59 -6.20
C ASP A 187 -15.53 -12.59 -4.89
N GLN A 188 -15.73 -13.75 -4.27
CA GLN A 188 -16.41 -13.90 -2.98
C GLN A 188 -15.67 -13.25 -1.80
N PHE A 189 -14.37 -12.98 -1.94
CA PHE A 189 -13.53 -12.38 -0.91
C PHE A 189 -13.15 -10.92 -1.19
N SER A 190 -13.60 -10.38 -2.31
CA SER A 190 -13.15 -9.10 -2.84
C SER A 190 -13.96 -7.88 -2.40
N HIS A 191 -14.94 -8.03 -1.52
CA HIS A 191 -15.93 -7.01 -1.19
C HIS A 191 -15.31 -5.70 -0.69
N GLY A 192 -14.36 -5.79 0.24
CA GLY A 192 -13.68 -4.64 0.81
C GLY A 192 -12.80 -3.94 -0.21
N THR A 193 -11.92 -4.67 -0.91
CA THR A 193 -11.07 -4.09 -1.94
C THR A 193 -11.90 -3.46 -3.06
N LYS A 194 -12.98 -4.11 -3.50
CA LYS A 194 -13.92 -3.57 -4.50
C LYS A 194 -14.55 -2.26 -4.04
N ALA A 195 -15.12 -2.26 -2.84
CA ALA A 195 -15.81 -1.08 -2.29
C ALA A 195 -14.85 0.10 -2.12
N ILE A 196 -13.66 -0.14 -1.59
CA ILE A 196 -12.62 0.89 -1.41
C ILE A 196 -12.12 1.43 -2.76
N THR A 197 -11.87 0.55 -3.75
CA THR A 197 -11.50 0.99 -5.10
C THR A 197 -12.55 1.93 -5.69
N GLN A 198 -13.83 1.59 -5.53
CA GLN A 198 -14.96 2.40 -6.02
C GLN A 198 -15.12 3.70 -5.24
N ALA A 199 -14.85 3.70 -3.93
CA ALA A 199 -14.88 4.91 -3.11
C ALA A 199 -13.78 5.89 -3.54
N ILE A 200 -12.55 5.40 -3.74
CA ILE A 200 -11.42 6.23 -4.21
C ILE A 200 -11.69 6.81 -5.61
N ALA A 201 -12.26 5.98 -6.52
CA ALA A 201 -12.61 6.42 -7.87
C ALA A 201 -13.69 7.51 -7.92
N LYS A 202 -14.46 7.69 -6.84
CA LYS A 202 -15.52 8.70 -6.70
C LYS A 202 -15.13 9.87 -5.78
N ALA A 203 -13.94 9.83 -5.20
CA ALA A 203 -13.49 10.89 -4.31
C ALA A 203 -13.19 12.18 -5.08
N ASP A 204 -13.60 13.32 -4.51
CA ASP A 204 -13.34 14.65 -5.10
C ASP A 204 -11.89 15.11 -4.90
N GLY A 205 -11.17 14.51 -3.93
CA GLY A 205 -9.78 14.83 -3.63
C GLY A 205 -8.79 14.29 -4.66
N TYR A 206 -7.54 14.76 -4.59
CA TYR A 206 -6.47 14.26 -5.44
C TYR A 206 -6.06 12.83 -5.02
N THR A 207 -6.21 11.88 -5.93
CA THR A 207 -5.95 10.46 -5.67
C THR A 207 -4.68 9.97 -6.38
N SER A 208 -3.72 9.49 -5.58
CA SER A 208 -2.51 8.83 -6.08
C SER A 208 -2.52 7.36 -5.69
N VAL A 209 -2.19 6.50 -6.63
CA VAL A 209 -2.19 5.04 -6.42
C VAL A 209 -0.82 4.48 -6.78
N GLY A 210 -0.28 3.62 -5.91
CA GLY A 210 0.97 2.92 -6.15
C GLY A 210 0.87 1.41 -5.91
N GLY A 211 1.75 0.66 -6.58
CA GLY A 211 1.86 -0.80 -6.43
C GLY A 211 1.01 -1.61 -7.40
N GLY A 212 1.59 -2.71 -7.88
CA GLY A 212 0.98 -3.57 -8.90
C GLY A 212 -0.36 -4.15 -8.51
N ASP A 213 -0.51 -4.58 -7.25
CA ASP A 213 -1.76 -5.15 -6.74
C ASP A 213 -2.89 -4.12 -6.71
N SER A 214 -2.56 -2.85 -6.37
CA SER A 214 -3.55 -1.75 -6.43
C SER A 214 -4.00 -1.49 -7.86
N VAL A 215 -3.07 -1.48 -8.82
CA VAL A 215 -3.40 -1.35 -10.25
C VAL A 215 -4.24 -2.52 -10.74
N SER A 216 -3.93 -3.73 -10.29
CA SER A 216 -4.74 -4.93 -10.61
C SER A 216 -6.16 -4.82 -10.04
N ALA A 217 -6.31 -4.30 -8.82
CA ALA A 217 -7.63 -4.04 -8.21
C ALA A 217 -8.41 -2.96 -9.00
N ILE A 218 -7.74 -1.88 -9.44
CA ILE A 218 -8.38 -0.85 -10.28
C ILE A 218 -8.89 -1.47 -11.58
N ASN A 219 -8.05 -2.22 -12.28
CA ASN A 219 -8.43 -2.87 -13.54
C ASN A 219 -9.60 -3.85 -13.38
N LYS A 220 -9.74 -4.48 -12.20
CA LYS A 220 -10.83 -5.40 -11.90
C LYS A 220 -12.14 -4.69 -11.53
N PHE A 221 -12.09 -3.54 -10.83
CA PHE A 221 -13.28 -2.95 -10.19
C PHE A 221 -13.60 -1.52 -10.62
N SER A 222 -12.73 -0.87 -11.41
CA SER A 222 -12.87 0.52 -11.85
C SER A 222 -12.17 0.75 -13.19
N ASN A 223 -11.87 2.02 -13.52
CA ASN A 223 -11.05 2.44 -14.64
C ASN A 223 -9.90 3.33 -14.13
N LEU A 224 -8.71 3.19 -14.72
CA LEU A 224 -7.54 3.99 -14.37
C LEU A 224 -7.77 5.50 -14.52
N ASP A 225 -8.61 5.90 -15.46
CA ASP A 225 -8.96 7.32 -15.73
C ASP A 225 -9.71 7.99 -14.57
N ASN A 226 -10.22 7.21 -13.62
CA ASN A 226 -10.90 7.74 -12.42
C ASN A 226 -9.92 8.14 -11.30
N PHE A 227 -8.61 8.03 -11.53
CA PHE A 227 -7.56 8.34 -10.57
C PHE A 227 -6.64 9.42 -11.14
N ASN A 228 -6.24 10.40 -10.31
CA ASN A 228 -5.41 11.51 -10.79
C ASN A 228 -3.98 11.08 -11.15
N HIS A 229 -3.41 10.15 -10.37
CA HIS A 229 -2.11 9.57 -10.66
C HIS A 229 -2.08 8.08 -10.30
N VAL A 230 -1.71 7.26 -11.27
CA VAL A 230 -1.43 5.84 -11.06
C VAL A 230 0.04 5.61 -11.39
N SER A 231 0.84 5.33 -10.35
CA SER A 231 2.28 5.16 -10.48
C SER A 231 2.61 3.91 -11.29
N THR A 232 3.50 4.10 -12.25
CA THR A 232 4.09 3.01 -13.07
C THR A 232 5.38 2.45 -12.48
N GLY A 233 5.89 3.06 -11.40
CA GLY A 233 7.16 2.69 -10.77
C GLY A 233 7.13 1.41 -9.94
N GLY A 234 5.95 0.84 -9.66
CA GLY A 234 5.79 -0.41 -8.92
C GLY A 234 6.51 -0.40 -7.56
N GLY A 235 7.37 -1.38 -7.31
CA GLY A 235 8.16 -1.48 -6.08
C GLY A 235 9.15 -0.32 -5.89
N ALA A 236 9.68 0.24 -6.97
CA ALA A 236 10.62 1.37 -6.90
C ALA A 236 9.96 2.63 -6.34
N SER A 237 8.68 2.86 -6.61
CA SER A 237 7.94 3.98 -6.00
C SER A 237 7.84 3.85 -4.49
N LEU A 238 7.63 2.63 -3.98
CA LEU A 238 7.62 2.36 -2.55
C LEU A 238 9.01 2.55 -1.92
N GLU A 239 10.05 2.08 -2.59
CA GLU A 239 11.43 2.29 -2.16
C GLU A 239 11.82 3.77 -2.14
N TYR A 240 11.31 4.57 -3.10
CA TYR A 240 11.48 6.02 -3.12
C TYR A 240 10.80 6.68 -1.92
N LEU A 241 9.55 6.34 -1.67
CA LEU A 241 8.80 6.81 -0.49
C LEU A 241 9.45 6.38 0.82
N ASP A 242 10.08 5.20 0.86
CA ASP A 242 10.91 4.72 1.98
C ASP A 242 12.26 5.47 2.10
N GLY A 243 12.62 6.30 1.10
CA GLY A 243 13.87 7.06 1.03
C GLY A 243 15.08 6.20 0.77
N LYS A 244 14.89 5.03 0.21
CA LYS A 244 16.01 4.22 -0.28
C LYS A 244 16.68 4.92 -1.45
N ASN A 245 17.99 4.74 -1.52
CA ASN A 245 18.76 5.23 -2.65
C ASN A 245 18.38 4.43 -3.91
N LEU A 246 17.77 5.11 -4.89
CA LEU A 246 17.45 4.55 -6.19
C LEU A 246 18.53 4.98 -7.20
N PRO A 247 19.47 4.09 -7.56
CA PRO A 247 20.58 4.45 -8.45
C PRO A 247 20.13 5.03 -9.80
N GLY A 248 19.01 4.50 -10.34
CA GLY A 248 18.43 5.00 -11.60
C GLY A 248 17.86 6.41 -11.49
N VAL A 249 17.44 6.86 -10.30
CA VAL A 249 16.98 8.23 -10.06
C VAL A 249 18.16 9.15 -9.84
N ASN A 250 19.12 8.73 -9.01
CA ASN A 250 20.20 9.61 -8.55
C ASN A 250 21.26 9.90 -9.61
N ILE A 251 21.43 9.01 -10.60
CA ILE A 251 22.43 9.21 -11.67
C ILE A 251 21.94 10.19 -12.74
N HIS A 252 20.63 10.38 -12.87
CA HIS A 252 20.04 11.24 -13.89
C HIS A 252 19.71 12.61 -13.32
N LYS A 253 20.08 13.66 -14.07
CA LYS A 253 19.70 15.05 -13.73
C LYS A 253 18.22 15.27 -14.08
N PRO A 254 17.49 16.11 -13.31
CA PRO A 254 16.15 16.53 -13.70
C PRO A 254 16.18 17.16 -15.09
N LEU A 255 15.19 16.83 -15.92
CA LEU A 255 15.00 17.53 -17.19
C LEU A 255 14.38 18.90 -16.87
N ILE A 256 15.15 19.96 -17.02
CA ILE A 256 14.66 21.33 -16.94
C ILE A 256 14.14 21.67 -18.33
N ILE A 257 12.83 21.74 -18.50
CA ILE A 257 12.15 22.19 -19.73
C ILE A 257 11.76 23.64 -19.54
#